data_cea6fbfbec88a0e3072e642638d81b69
#
_entry.id   cea6fbfbec88a0e3072e642638d81b69
#
_cell.length_a   1.000
_cell.length_b   1.000
_cell.length_c   1.000
_cell.angle_alpha   90.00
_cell.angle_beta   90.00
_cell.angle_gamma   90.00
#
_symmetry.space_group_name_H-M   'P 1'
#
loop_
_entity.id
_entity.type
_entity.pdbx_description
1 polymer ?
#
loop_
_entity_poly.entity_id
_entity_poly.type
_entity_poly.pdbx_seq_one_letter_code
_entity_poly.pdbx_strand_id
1 'polypeptide(L)'
;MKTYIRIPFFALSISAGLFFNQTIFGEVKNTTKPIKDEPKIITDKNVVAIVNGQKITREELYNLLTDTYGEDALDVLIRRTLIYQSAKKEGISVTSAEIEAHLKKLINTEIESLMRAYQIKDKADLEKELAKVDSSLAQLEEKLSKKMRKQSEVELLAEKAIEKTITITEEELQKIYDEVYGEKIEASQIVFKTRREAEEALKKLKSGADFPTLAKNESIDRASAVRGGKMQPFSPKDGIGAQVAHLKVGKLSDIIKTDYGYHIIKITDKKASSNKGFKAVRGELGKIARNQHYKERLGAWLISLIENASITKSLTTD
;
A
#
# COMPACT_ATOMS: atom_id res chain seq x y z
N MET A 1 2.88 -23.57 -27.65
CA MET A 1 4.01 -23.04 -26.86
C MET A 1 3.51 -22.79 -25.44
N LYS A 2 3.89 -23.61 -24.48
CA LYS A 2 3.52 -23.46 -23.08
C LYS A 2 4.55 -22.51 -22.43
N THR A 3 4.15 -21.30 -22.15
CA THR A 3 4.97 -20.32 -21.42
C THR A 3 4.92 -20.71 -19.93
N TYR A 4 5.98 -21.30 -19.43
CA TYR A 4 6.14 -21.57 -18.00
C TYR A 4 6.48 -20.26 -17.32
N ILE A 5 5.55 -19.71 -16.53
CA ILE A 5 5.83 -18.62 -15.61
C ILE A 5 6.66 -19.22 -14.46
N ARG A 6 7.97 -19.00 -14.49
CA ARG A 6 8.83 -19.29 -13.34
C ARG A 6 8.60 -18.18 -12.31
N ILE A 7 8.00 -18.54 -11.19
CA ILE A 7 8.00 -17.66 -10.00
C ILE A 7 9.45 -17.66 -9.49
N PRO A 8 10.20 -16.58 -9.61
CA PRO A 8 11.51 -16.51 -8.99
C PRO A 8 11.33 -16.47 -7.49
N PHE A 9 11.85 -17.46 -6.79
CA PHE A 9 11.81 -17.61 -5.32
C PHE A 9 12.47 -16.42 -4.55
N PHE A 10 12.94 -15.40 -5.28
CA PHE A 10 13.70 -14.27 -4.76
C PHE A 10 12.92 -12.95 -4.61
N ALA A 11 11.65 -12.88 -4.98
CA ALA A 11 10.88 -11.63 -4.91
C ALA A 11 9.95 -11.58 -3.69
N LEU A 12 10.42 -12.00 -2.52
CA LEU A 12 9.77 -11.68 -1.24
C LEU A 12 10.49 -10.50 -0.59
N SER A 13 10.54 -9.38 -1.26
CA SER A 13 10.97 -8.13 -0.67
C SER A 13 9.73 -7.36 -0.19
N ILE A 14 9.69 -7.21 1.13
CA ILE A 14 8.84 -6.29 1.87
C ILE A 14 8.81 -4.93 1.16
N SER A 15 7.64 -4.30 1.14
CA SER A 15 7.41 -2.91 0.75
C SER A 15 8.19 -1.92 1.63
N ALA A 16 9.49 -1.83 1.38
CA ALA A 16 10.37 -0.74 1.73
C ALA A 16 11.37 -0.68 0.57
N GLY A 17 11.07 0.20 -0.39
CA GLY A 17 11.81 0.63 -1.55
C GLY A 17 13.23 0.06 -1.80
N LEU A 18 13.35 -1.17 -2.24
CA LEU A 18 14.56 -1.69 -2.83
C LEU A 18 14.22 -2.30 -4.19
N PHE A 19 14.28 -1.48 -5.21
CA PHE A 19 14.27 -1.91 -6.60
C PHE A 19 15.53 -2.74 -6.90
N PHE A 20 15.40 -4.04 -6.93
CA PHE A 20 16.40 -4.89 -7.57
C PHE A 20 16.19 -4.80 -9.08
N ASN A 21 17.14 -4.15 -9.75
CA ASN A 21 17.20 -4.05 -11.20
C ASN A 21 17.42 -5.47 -11.80
N GLN A 22 16.40 -6.02 -12.48
CA GLN A 22 16.36 -7.38 -13.06
C GLN A 22 17.29 -7.57 -14.28
N THR A 23 18.29 -6.73 -14.49
CA THR A 23 19.03 -6.71 -15.77
C THR A 23 20.36 -7.45 -15.77
N ILE A 24 20.71 -8.26 -14.78
CA ILE A 24 22.05 -8.91 -14.76
C ILE A 24 22.04 -10.45 -14.94
N PHE A 25 20.89 -11.10 -14.89
CA PHE A 25 20.86 -12.52 -15.24
C PHE A 25 20.15 -12.72 -16.59
N GLY A 26 20.97 -12.63 -17.66
CA GLY A 26 20.55 -13.13 -18.96
C GLY A 26 20.08 -14.59 -18.86
N GLU A 27 19.16 -14.98 -19.75
CA GLU A 27 18.67 -16.35 -19.87
C GLU A 27 19.82 -17.35 -19.81
N VAL A 28 19.97 -18.04 -18.68
CA VAL A 28 20.78 -19.24 -18.62
C VAL A 28 19.98 -20.31 -19.37
N LYS A 29 20.29 -20.49 -20.65
CA LYS A 29 19.82 -21.63 -21.41
C LYS A 29 20.17 -22.90 -20.64
N ASN A 30 19.16 -23.63 -20.22
CA ASN A 30 19.26 -24.92 -19.56
C ASN A 30 19.92 -25.92 -20.52
N THR A 31 21.23 -25.92 -20.64
CA THR A 31 21.99 -27.04 -21.18
C THR A 31 22.17 -27.99 -20.00
N THR A 32 21.27 -28.96 -19.91
CA THR A 32 21.40 -30.08 -18.98
C THR A 32 22.59 -30.94 -19.42
N LYS A 33 23.82 -30.57 -19.01
CA LYS A 33 24.87 -31.56 -18.83
C LYS A 33 24.57 -32.27 -17.51
N PRO A 34 24.60 -33.62 -17.46
CA PRO A 34 24.41 -34.35 -16.23
C PRO A 34 25.47 -33.90 -15.22
N ILE A 35 25.04 -33.44 -14.06
CA ILE A 35 25.93 -33.14 -12.93
C ILE A 35 26.51 -34.48 -12.49
N LYS A 36 27.82 -34.69 -12.73
CA LYS A 36 28.54 -35.93 -12.45
C LYS A 36 28.92 -36.14 -10.98
N ASP A 37 28.62 -35.20 -10.11
CA ASP A 37 28.97 -35.29 -8.69
C ASP A 37 27.68 -35.27 -7.83
N GLU A 38 27.58 -36.24 -6.93
CA GLU A 38 26.56 -36.24 -5.88
C GLU A 38 26.65 -34.95 -5.09
N PRO A 39 25.52 -34.38 -4.58
CA PRO A 39 25.55 -33.17 -3.80
C PRO A 39 26.40 -33.38 -2.57
N LYS A 40 27.60 -32.78 -2.52
CA LYS A 40 28.48 -32.82 -1.37
C LYS A 40 27.77 -32.17 -0.20
N ILE A 41 27.51 -32.94 0.86
CA ILE A 41 26.97 -32.42 2.11
C ILE A 41 28.00 -31.44 2.69
N ILE A 42 27.63 -30.17 2.84
CA ILE A 42 28.47 -29.16 3.46
C ILE A 42 28.44 -29.42 4.97
N THR A 43 29.52 -29.98 5.49
CA THR A 43 29.69 -30.27 6.94
C THR A 43 30.28 -29.10 7.71
N ASP A 44 31.00 -28.21 7.02
CA ASP A 44 31.60 -27.01 7.61
C ASP A 44 30.54 -25.93 7.81
N LYS A 45 30.24 -25.59 9.07
CA LYS A 45 29.22 -24.58 9.43
C LYS A 45 29.57 -23.17 8.94
N ASN A 46 30.83 -22.91 8.62
CA ASN A 46 31.28 -21.62 8.10
C ASN A 46 31.12 -21.50 6.57
N VAL A 47 30.85 -22.60 5.89
CA VAL A 47 30.63 -22.60 4.45
C VAL A 47 29.12 -22.58 4.15
N VAL A 48 28.68 -21.65 3.33
CA VAL A 48 27.26 -21.50 2.93
C VAL A 48 26.99 -22.04 1.52
N ALA A 49 28.01 -22.07 0.66
CA ALA A 49 27.93 -22.68 -0.66
C ALA A 49 29.30 -23.14 -1.17
N ILE A 50 29.30 -24.07 -2.14
CA ILE A 50 30.50 -24.48 -2.89
C ILE A 50 30.17 -24.38 -4.38
N VAL A 51 30.94 -23.58 -5.12
CA VAL A 51 30.75 -23.38 -6.56
C VAL A 51 32.03 -23.81 -7.27
N ASN A 52 31.97 -24.86 -8.09
CA ASN A 52 33.14 -25.41 -8.79
C ASN A 52 34.36 -25.69 -7.87
N GLY A 53 34.08 -26.14 -6.65
CA GLY A 53 35.13 -26.42 -5.65
C GLY A 53 35.56 -25.22 -4.78
N GLN A 54 35.19 -24.01 -5.15
CA GLN A 54 35.45 -22.79 -4.37
C GLN A 54 34.36 -22.63 -3.31
N LYS A 55 34.78 -22.44 -2.07
CA LYS A 55 33.89 -22.24 -0.93
C LYS A 55 33.46 -20.77 -0.89
N ILE A 56 32.18 -20.54 -0.60
CA ILE A 56 31.64 -19.25 -0.18
C ILE A 56 31.38 -19.35 1.33
N THR A 57 32.00 -18.46 2.07
CA THR A 57 31.93 -18.48 3.54
C THR A 57 30.73 -17.69 4.06
N ARG A 58 30.34 -17.97 5.30
CA ARG A 58 29.32 -17.21 6.02
C ARG A 58 29.76 -15.76 6.26
N GLU A 59 31.03 -15.54 6.48
CA GLU A 59 31.64 -14.22 6.66
C GLU A 59 31.52 -13.39 5.37
N GLU A 60 31.93 -13.94 4.22
CA GLU A 60 31.76 -13.26 2.93
C GLU A 60 30.30 -12.87 2.66
N LEU A 61 29.34 -13.77 2.99
CA LEU A 61 27.92 -13.48 2.86
C LEU A 61 27.48 -12.36 3.82
N TYR A 62 27.95 -12.38 5.07
CA TYR A 62 27.59 -11.37 6.06
C TYR A 62 28.19 -10.00 5.71
N ASN A 63 29.45 -9.96 5.29
CA ASN A 63 30.07 -8.72 4.83
C ASN A 63 29.31 -8.12 3.66
N LEU A 64 29.00 -8.91 2.65
CA LEU A 64 28.18 -8.46 1.51
C LEU A 64 26.83 -7.91 1.95
N LEU A 65 26.13 -8.59 2.87
CA LEU A 65 24.83 -8.13 3.39
C LEU A 65 24.96 -6.86 4.22
N THR A 66 26.02 -6.75 5.03
CA THR A 66 26.28 -5.56 5.86
C THR A 66 26.64 -4.36 4.98
N ASP A 67 27.51 -4.54 4.00
CA ASP A 67 27.92 -3.48 3.08
C ASP A 67 26.74 -2.99 2.22
N THR A 68 25.84 -3.91 1.83
CA THR A 68 24.73 -3.58 0.92
C THR A 68 23.49 -3.05 1.66
N TYR A 69 23.18 -3.64 2.82
CA TYR A 69 21.90 -3.41 3.53
C TYR A 69 22.06 -3.04 5.00
N GLY A 70 23.30 -2.92 5.49
CA GLY A 70 23.58 -2.77 6.92
C GLY A 70 22.95 -1.52 7.51
N GLU A 71 23.05 -0.37 6.86
CA GLU A 71 22.45 0.89 7.32
C GLU A 71 20.92 0.78 7.43
N ASP A 72 20.25 0.30 6.39
CA ASP A 72 18.80 0.13 6.39
C ASP A 72 18.35 -0.86 7.47
N ALA A 73 19.07 -1.98 7.60
CA ALA A 73 18.79 -2.98 8.62
C ALA A 73 19.00 -2.44 10.04
N LEU A 74 20.05 -1.66 10.25
CA LEU A 74 20.33 -1.01 11.53
C LEU A 74 19.23 -0.02 11.89
N ASP A 75 18.79 0.80 10.96
CA ASP A 75 17.71 1.76 11.18
C ASP A 75 16.37 1.06 11.52
N VAL A 76 16.08 -0.08 10.89
CA VAL A 76 14.93 -0.92 11.29
C VAL A 76 15.08 -1.43 12.72
N LEU A 77 16.28 -1.89 13.11
CA LEU A 77 16.56 -2.37 14.46
C LEU A 77 16.45 -1.26 15.50
N ILE A 78 16.96 -0.07 15.20
CA ILE A 78 16.87 1.11 16.07
C ILE A 78 15.42 1.47 16.31
N ARG A 79 14.64 1.67 15.25
CA ARG A 79 13.19 1.99 15.36
C ARG A 79 12.46 0.94 16.19
N ARG A 80 12.70 -0.33 15.92
CA ARG A 80 12.10 -1.43 16.68
C ARG A 80 12.46 -1.36 18.16
N THR A 81 13.72 -1.12 18.47
CA THR A 81 14.21 -0.99 19.87
C THR A 81 13.53 0.15 20.58
N LEU A 82 13.41 1.32 19.93
CA LEU A 82 12.74 2.49 20.49
C LEU A 82 11.26 2.24 20.76
N ILE A 83 10.58 1.55 19.85
CA ILE A 83 9.15 1.17 20.02
C ILE A 83 9.00 0.26 21.25
N TYR A 84 9.87 -0.77 21.40
CA TYR A 84 9.83 -1.63 22.60
C TYR A 84 10.10 -0.87 23.89
N GLN A 85 11.07 0.05 23.89
CA GLN A 85 11.39 0.87 25.05
C GLN A 85 10.22 1.79 25.42
N SER A 86 9.60 2.45 24.44
CA SER A 86 8.43 3.30 24.64
C SER A 86 7.25 2.48 25.18
N ALA A 87 6.93 1.35 24.54
CA ALA A 87 5.88 0.46 25.00
C ALA A 87 6.07 -0.01 26.45
N LYS A 88 7.31 -0.43 26.79
CA LYS A 88 7.66 -0.83 28.16
C LYS A 88 7.50 0.31 29.16
N LYS A 89 7.95 1.53 28.81
CA LYS A 89 7.84 2.71 29.67
C LYS A 89 6.37 3.07 29.93
N GLU A 90 5.52 2.88 28.95
CA GLU A 90 4.08 3.22 29.05
C GLU A 90 3.20 2.06 29.53
N GLY A 91 3.81 0.91 29.89
CA GLY A 91 3.07 -0.29 30.34
C GLY A 91 2.20 -0.89 29.24
N ILE A 92 2.60 -0.76 27.97
CA ILE A 92 1.89 -1.29 26.81
C ILE A 92 2.42 -2.70 26.53
N SER A 93 1.49 -3.64 26.34
CA SER A 93 1.81 -5.01 25.94
C SER A 93 0.84 -5.52 24.89
N VAL A 94 1.25 -6.55 24.16
CA VAL A 94 0.46 -7.26 23.20
C VAL A 94 0.41 -8.73 23.56
N THR A 95 -0.76 -9.34 23.41
CA THR A 95 -0.95 -10.78 23.68
C THR A 95 -0.61 -11.61 22.44
N SER A 96 -0.32 -12.88 22.64
CA SER A 96 -0.10 -13.81 21.52
C SER A 96 -1.32 -13.87 20.61
N ALA A 97 -2.53 -13.82 21.15
CA ALA A 97 -3.76 -13.83 20.35
C ALA A 97 -3.89 -12.59 19.44
N GLU A 98 -3.52 -11.40 19.94
CA GLU A 98 -3.50 -10.17 19.14
C GLU A 98 -2.46 -10.27 18.03
N ILE A 99 -1.26 -10.77 18.35
CA ILE A 99 -0.20 -10.97 17.36
C ILE A 99 -0.66 -11.93 16.26
N GLU A 100 -1.27 -13.08 16.61
CA GLU A 100 -1.76 -14.04 15.62
C GLU A 100 -2.86 -13.46 14.74
N ALA A 101 -3.79 -12.72 15.32
CA ALA A 101 -4.88 -12.08 14.57
C ALA A 101 -4.36 -11.01 13.60
N HIS A 102 -3.38 -10.21 14.02
CA HIS A 102 -2.75 -9.20 13.17
C HIS A 102 -1.87 -9.84 12.08
N LEU A 103 -1.07 -10.84 12.46
CA LEU A 103 -0.21 -11.61 11.57
C LEU A 103 -1.01 -12.26 10.42
N LYS A 104 -2.18 -12.84 10.74
CA LYS A 104 -3.08 -13.39 9.73
C LYS A 104 -3.51 -12.35 8.69
N LYS A 105 -3.77 -11.11 9.11
CA LYS A 105 -4.11 -10.01 8.18
C LYS A 105 -2.91 -9.65 7.30
N LEU A 106 -1.72 -9.52 7.89
CA LEU A 106 -0.49 -9.21 7.15
C LEU A 106 -0.19 -10.29 6.11
N ILE A 107 -0.28 -11.55 6.48
CA ILE A 107 -0.07 -12.69 5.57
C ILE A 107 -1.07 -12.67 4.41
N ASN A 108 -2.36 -12.46 4.69
CA ASN A 108 -3.36 -12.37 3.64
C ASN A 108 -3.07 -11.20 2.68
N THR A 109 -2.72 -10.04 3.20
CA THR A 109 -2.36 -8.86 2.38
C THR A 109 -1.14 -9.15 1.50
N GLU A 110 -0.12 -9.82 2.03
CA GLU A 110 1.07 -10.21 1.28
C GLU A 110 0.74 -11.22 0.18
N ILE A 111 -0.05 -12.24 0.49
CA ILE A 111 -0.53 -13.23 -0.50
C ILE A 111 -1.34 -12.55 -1.61
N GLU A 112 -2.25 -11.64 -1.28
CA GLU A 112 -3.00 -10.87 -2.28
C GLU A 112 -2.09 -9.99 -3.13
N SER A 113 -1.05 -9.41 -2.53
CA SER A 113 -0.04 -8.62 -3.25
C SER A 113 0.76 -9.48 -4.22
N LEU A 114 1.19 -10.68 -3.80
CA LEU A 114 1.83 -11.68 -4.66
C LEU A 114 0.92 -12.09 -5.81
N MET A 115 -0.34 -12.41 -5.52
CA MET A 115 -1.31 -12.79 -6.56
C MET A 115 -1.50 -11.69 -7.60
N ARG A 116 -1.60 -10.42 -7.18
CA ARG A 116 -1.66 -9.27 -8.10
C ARG A 116 -0.39 -9.12 -8.92
N ALA A 117 0.78 -9.20 -8.29
CA ALA A 117 2.08 -9.03 -8.96
C ALA A 117 2.32 -10.10 -10.05
N TYR A 118 1.87 -11.32 -9.81
CA TYR A 118 2.03 -12.44 -10.74
C TYR A 118 0.77 -12.76 -11.57
N GLN A 119 -0.26 -11.88 -11.51
CA GLN A 119 -1.53 -12.03 -12.24
C GLN A 119 -2.24 -13.36 -11.95
N ILE A 120 -2.10 -13.88 -10.73
CA ILE A 120 -2.75 -15.09 -10.25
C ILE A 120 -4.19 -14.73 -9.83
N LYS A 121 -5.15 -15.48 -10.34
CA LYS A 121 -6.58 -15.15 -10.19
C LYS A 121 -7.09 -15.32 -8.77
N ASP A 122 -6.73 -16.45 -8.15
CA ASP A 122 -7.22 -16.83 -6.83
C ASP A 122 -6.24 -17.75 -6.09
N LYS A 123 -6.55 -18.06 -4.82
CA LYS A 123 -5.69 -18.94 -3.99
C LYS A 123 -5.57 -20.36 -4.52
N ALA A 124 -6.56 -20.87 -5.25
CA ALA A 124 -6.51 -22.20 -5.83
C ALA A 124 -5.51 -22.26 -7.00
N ASP A 125 -5.45 -21.19 -7.80
CA ASP A 125 -4.45 -21.07 -8.84
C ASP A 125 -3.05 -20.83 -8.24
N LEU A 126 -2.94 -20.07 -7.13
CA LEU A 126 -1.66 -19.93 -6.39
C LEU A 126 -1.16 -21.28 -5.89
N GLU A 127 -2.02 -22.12 -5.31
CA GLU A 127 -1.65 -23.49 -4.87
C GLU A 127 -1.10 -24.32 -6.01
N LYS A 128 -1.70 -24.26 -7.21
CA LYS A 128 -1.20 -24.96 -8.41
C LYS A 128 0.18 -24.46 -8.84
N GLU A 129 0.42 -23.14 -8.76
CA GLU A 129 1.73 -22.58 -9.10
C GLU A 129 2.80 -22.98 -8.07
N LEU A 130 2.45 -22.97 -6.77
CA LEU A 130 3.35 -23.43 -5.70
C LEU A 130 3.69 -24.93 -5.83
N ALA A 131 2.72 -25.77 -6.19
CA ALA A 131 2.94 -27.20 -6.38
C ALA A 131 3.97 -27.52 -7.49
N LYS A 132 4.12 -26.64 -8.49
CA LYS A 132 5.15 -26.79 -9.55
C LYS A 132 6.58 -26.66 -9.02
N VAL A 133 6.76 -26.11 -7.83
CA VAL A 133 8.05 -25.91 -7.17
C VAL A 133 8.13 -26.65 -5.83
N ASP A 134 7.39 -27.76 -5.72
CA ASP A 134 7.31 -28.62 -4.53
C ASP A 134 6.98 -27.85 -3.24
N SER A 135 6.08 -26.86 -3.34
CA SER A 135 5.62 -26.05 -2.21
C SER A 135 4.09 -26.03 -2.15
N SER A 136 3.54 -25.52 -1.05
CA SER A 136 2.10 -25.37 -0.83
C SER A 136 1.77 -24.01 -0.21
N LEU A 137 0.49 -23.59 -0.27
CA LEU A 137 0.02 -22.38 0.38
C LEU A 137 0.27 -22.42 1.90
N ALA A 138 0.08 -23.58 2.53
CA ALA A 138 0.36 -23.76 3.96
C ALA A 138 1.84 -23.52 4.30
N GLN A 139 2.76 -24.04 3.48
CA GLN A 139 4.20 -23.80 3.65
C GLN A 139 4.57 -22.33 3.42
N LEU A 140 3.94 -21.68 2.44
CA LEU A 140 4.11 -20.25 2.21
C LEU A 140 3.61 -19.43 3.40
N GLU A 141 2.41 -19.72 3.92
CA GLU A 141 1.83 -19.06 5.10
C GLU A 141 2.70 -19.26 6.35
N GLU A 142 3.24 -20.47 6.57
CA GLU A 142 4.17 -20.75 7.67
C GLU A 142 5.46 -19.93 7.55
N LYS A 143 6.04 -19.87 6.36
CA LYS A 143 7.25 -19.08 6.08
C LYS A 143 7.01 -17.58 6.30
N LEU A 144 5.88 -17.07 5.82
CA LEU A 144 5.48 -15.68 6.04
C LEU A 144 5.23 -15.41 7.53
N SER A 145 4.57 -16.33 8.23
CA SER A 145 4.32 -16.23 9.67
C SER A 145 5.63 -16.07 10.45
N LYS A 146 6.61 -16.94 10.24
CA LYS A 146 7.93 -16.83 10.87
C LYS A 146 8.61 -15.50 10.56
N LYS A 147 8.54 -15.05 9.31
CA LYS A 147 9.19 -13.81 8.85
C LYS A 147 8.54 -12.56 9.43
N MET A 148 7.20 -12.51 9.47
CA MET A 148 6.44 -11.29 9.78
C MET A 148 6.02 -11.17 11.25
N ARG A 149 6.22 -12.23 12.07
CA ARG A 149 5.78 -12.25 13.48
C ARG A 149 6.33 -11.08 14.28
N LYS A 150 7.64 -10.83 14.16
CA LYS A 150 8.30 -9.74 14.87
C LYS A 150 7.83 -8.36 14.42
N GLN A 151 7.58 -8.21 13.13
CA GLN A 151 6.99 -7.00 12.56
C GLN A 151 5.58 -6.79 13.11
N SER A 152 4.73 -7.82 13.10
CA SER A 152 3.37 -7.77 13.64
C SER A 152 3.33 -7.33 15.10
N GLU A 153 4.24 -7.86 15.93
CA GLU A 153 4.35 -7.46 17.34
C GLU A 153 4.69 -5.96 17.48
N VAL A 154 5.68 -5.49 16.71
CA VAL A 154 6.15 -4.09 16.77
C VAL A 154 5.07 -3.12 16.26
N GLU A 155 4.37 -3.46 15.17
CA GLU A 155 3.26 -2.66 14.64
C GLU A 155 2.12 -2.53 15.65
N LEU A 156 1.72 -3.62 16.30
CA LEU A 156 0.70 -3.60 17.34
C LEU A 156 1.11 -2.76 18.57
N LEU A 157 2.39 -2.82 18.99
CA LEU A 157 2.89 -1.98 20.07
C LEU A 157 2.82 -0.50 19.70
N ALA A 158 3.21 -0.15 18.46
CA ALA A 158 3.13 1.23 17.96
C ALA A 158 1.67 1.68 17.83
N GLU A 159 0.78 0.82 17.33
CA GLU A 159 -0.65 1.11 17.22
C GLU A 159 -1.25 1.43 18.60
N LYS A 160 -1.01 0.57 19.61
CA LYS A 160 -1.50 0.78 20.98
C LYS A 160 -0.90 2.04 21.64
N ALA A 161 0.38 2.35 21.37
CA ALA A 161 1.01 3.55 21.90
C ALA A 161 0.35 4.82 21.32
N ILE A 162 0.12 4.85 20.03
CA ILE A 162 -0.52 5.97 19.36
C ILE A 162 -2.00 6.05 19.76
N GLU A 163 -2.71 4.91 19.88
CA GLU A 163 -4.13 4.86 20.25
C GLU A 163 -4.40 5.56 21.58
N LYS A 164 -3.50 5.47 22.57
CA LYS A 164 -3.61 6.19 23.83
C LYS A 164 -3.65 7.72 23.67
N THR A 165 -3.12 8.23 22.58
CA THR A 165 -3.06 9.67 22.28
C THR A 165 -4.22 10.16 21.41
N ILE A 166 -5.08 9.24 20.93
CA ILE A 166 -6.18 9.54 20.01
C ILE A 166 -7.45 9.80 20.83
N THR A 167 -8.07 10.96 20.55
CA THR A 167 -9.44 11.26 20.97
C THR A 167 -10.30 11.35 19.73
N ILE A 168 -11.29 10.47 19.60
CA ILE A 168 -12.23 10.46 18.49
C ILE A 168 -13.52 11.12 18.96
N THR A 169 -13.95 12.19 18.25
CA THR A 169 -15.18 12.90 18.56
C THR A 169 -16.38 12.35 17.81
N GLU A 170 -17.59 12.59 18.31
CA GLU A 170 -18.82 12.23 17.59
C GLU A 170 -18.94 12.98 16.26
N GLU A 171 -18.45 14.23 16.19
CA GLU A 171 -18.42 15.03 14.96
C GLU A 171 -17.54 14.39 13.89
N GLU A 172 -16.37 13.88 14.30
CA GLU A 172 -15.48 13.14 13.41
C GLU A 172 -16.13 11.84 12.91
N LEU A 173 -16.76 11.10 13.80
CA LEU A 173 -17.50 9.88 13.41
C LEU A 173 -18.64 10.21 12.45
N GLN A 174 -19.36 11.33 12.67
CA GLN A 174 -20.42 11.77 11.77
C GLN A 174 -19.86 12.16 10.40
N LYS A 175 -18.70 12.82 10.35
CA LYS A 175 -18.02 13.16 9.09
C LYS A 175 -17.62 11.89 8.32
N ILE A 176 -17.01 10.93 8.99
CA ILE A 176 -16.65 9.64 8.38
C ILE A 176 -17.91 8.90 7.91
N TYR A 177 -19.00 8.94 8.70
CA TYR A 177 -20.26 8.35 8.27
C TYR A 177 -20.79 8.97 6.98
N ASP A 178 -20.79 10.29 6.88
CA ASP A 178 -21.21 11.01 5.68
C ASP A 178 -20.29 10.70 4.49
N GLU A 179 -19.00 10.52 4.73
CA GLU A 179 -18.02 10.12 3.71
C GLU A 179 -18.20 8.67 3.23
N VAL A 180 -18.58 7.74 4.11
CA VAL A 180 -18.65 6.31 3.75
C VAL A 180 -20.07 5.90 3.33
N TYR A 181 -21.07 6.38 4.05
CA TYR A 181 -22.49 5.95 3.94
C TYR A 181 -23.44 7.04 3.43
N GLY A 182 -22.97 8.30 3.38
CA GLY A 182 -23.77 9.44 2.91
C GLY A 182 -24.04 9.41 1.41
N GLU A 183 -24.88 10.34 0.97
CA GLU A 183 -25.12 10.56 -0.45
C GLU A 183 -23.83 10.83 -1.22
N LYS A 184 -23.75 10.32 -2.45
CA LYS A 184 -22.62 10.54 -3.35
C LYS A 184 -23.07 11.08 -4.68
N ILE A 185 -22.34 12.05 -5.18
CA ILE A 185 -22.44 12.55 -6.54
C ILE A 185 -21.33 11.89 -7.36
N GLU A 186 -21.68 11.24 -8.45
CA GLU A 186 -20.75 10.85 -9.50
C GLU A 186 -20.79 11.92 -10.59
N ALA A 187 -19.64 12.40 -11.01
CA ALA A 187 -19.55 13.45 -12.00
C ALA A 187 -18.27 13.32 -12.84
N SER A 188 -18.25 14.05 -13.93
CA SER A 188 -17.07 14.33 -14.73
C SER A 188 -16.77 15.81 -14.71
N GLN A 189 -15.49 16.19 -14.78
CA GLN A 189 -15.03 17.59 -14.81
C GLN A 189 -14.14 17.87 -16.01
N ILE A 190 -14.14 19.15 -16.41
CA ILE A 190 -13.11 19.74 -17.27
C ILE A 190 -12.60 20.97 -16.54
N VAL A 191 -11.29 21.11 -16.43
CA VAL A 191 -10.66 22.23 -15.71
C VAL A 191 -9.83 23.06 -16.68
N PHE A 192 -9.96 24.37 -16.58
CA PHE A 192 -9.27 25.36 -17.42
C PHE A 192 -8.50 26.34 -16.57
N LYS A 193 -7.43 26.93 -17.13
CA LYS A 193 -6.64 27.97 -16.44
C LYS A 193 -7.38 29.29 -16.40
N THR A 194 -8.13 29.61 -17.42
CA THR A 194 -8.82 30.90 -17.55
C THR A 194 -10.32 30.74 -17.68
N ARG A 195 -11.05 31.75 -17.21
CA ARG A 195 -12.50 31.80 -17.34
C ARG A 195 -12.95 31.81 -18.80
N ARG A 196 -12.22 32.50 -19.69
CA ARG A 196 -12.52 32.57 -21.11
C ARG A 196 -12.51 31.19 -21.77
N GLU A 197 -11.47 30.39 -21.51
CA GLU A 197 -11.39 29.02 -22.02
C GLU A 197 -12.57 28.16 -21.54
N ALA A 198 -12.94 28.29 -20.27
CA ALA A 198 -14.11 27.60 -19.73
C ALA A 198 -15.44 28.03 -20.38
N GLU A 199 -15.61 29.33 -20.68
CA GLU A 199 -16.77 29.88 -21.37
C GLU A 199 -16.88 29.33 -22.79
N GLU A 200 -15.78 29.28 -23.53
CA GLU A 200 -15.72 28.71 -24.89
C GLU A 200 -16.06 27.21 -24.88
N ALA A 201 -15.49 26.47 -23.93
CA ALA A 201 -15.78 25.05 -23.74
C ALA A 201 -17.24 24.79 -23.34
N LEU A 202 -17.80 25.60 -22.44
CA LEU A 202 -19.20 25.48 -22.04
C LEU A 202 -20.14 25.73 -23.22
N LYS A 203 -19.83 26.68 -24.13
CA LYS A 203 -20.58 26.88 -25.37
C LYS A 203 -20.53 25.63 -26.26
N LYS A 204 -19.35 25.06 -26.48
CA LYS A 204 -19.19 23.80 -27.26
C LYS A 204 -20.06 22.69 -26.68
N LEU A 205 -20.02 22.50 -25.34
CA LEU A 205 -20.80 21.47 -24.64
C LEU A 205 -22.31 21.70 -24.76
N LYS A 206 -22.75 22.95 -24.63
CA LYS A 206 -24.20 23.32 -24.86
C LYS A 206 -24.63 23.12 -26.30
N SER A 207 -23.71 23.19 -27.25
CA SER A 207 -23.94 22.90 -28.68
C SER A 207 -23.82 21.41 -29.02
N GLY A 208 -23.65 20.52 -28.04
CA GLY A 208 -23.64 19.07 -28.25
C GLY A 208 -22.27 18.42 -28.37
N ALA A 209 -21.16 19.14 -28.07
CA ALA A 209 -19.84 18.52 -28.05
C ALA A 209 -19.79 17.39 -27.00
N ASP A 210 -19.04 16.33 -27.32
CA ASP A 210 -18.85 15.18 -26.42
C ASP A 210 -17.97 15.54 -25.23
N PHE A 211 -18.52 15.40 -24.02
CA PHE A 211 -17.85 15.80 -22.79
C PHE A 211 -16.55 15.03 -22.55
N PRO A 212 -16.51 13.67 -22.62
CA PRO A 212 -15.28 12.90 -22.47
C PRO A 212 -14.18 13.28 -23.46
N THR A 213 -14.53 13.53 -24.71
CA THR A 213 -13.58 13.95 -25.75
C THR A 213 -13.00 15.32 -25.44
N LEU A 214 -13.85 16.28 -25.06
CA LEU A 214 -13.43 17.62 -24.70
C LEU A 214 -12.53 17.59 -23.43
N ALA A 215 -12.88 16.78 -22.44
CA ALA A 215 -12.08 16.60 -21.25
C ALA A 215 -10.66 16.08 -21.56
N LYS A 216 -10.55 15.05 -22.43
CA LYS A 216 -9.25 14.50 -22.84
C LYS A 216 -8.38 15.52 -23.54
N ASN A 217 -8.98 16.36 -24.39
CA ASN A 217 -8.24 17.28 -25.25
C ASN A 217 -7.88 18.60 -24.55
N GLU A 218 -8.81 19.16 -23.77
CA GLU A 218 -8.73 20.56 -23.32
C GLU A 218 -8.56 20.70 -21.79
N SER A 219 -8.83 19.66 -20.97
CA SER A 219 -8.67 19.77 -19.53
C SER A 219 -7.23 19.84 -19.09
N ILE A 220 -6.90 20.78 -18.18
CA ILE A 220 -5.59 20.84 -17.49
C ILE A 220 -5.46 19.78 -16.40
N ASP A 221 -6.55 19.25 -15.86
CA ASP A 221 -6.52 18.11 -14.94
C ASP A 221 -6.30 16.80 -15.70
N ARG A 222 -5.05 16.47 -15.92
CA ARG A 222 -4.65 15.28 -16.69
C ARG A 222 -5.08 13.98 -16.01
N ALA A 223 -5.17 13.97 -14.67
CA ALA A 223 -5.54 12.78 -13.92
C ALA A 223 -6.99 12.33 -14.20
N SER A 224 -7.94 13.24 -14.33
CA SER A 224 -9.31 12.91 -14.74
C SER A 224 -9.47 12.90 -16.26
N ALA A 225 -8.76 13.75 -17.00
CA ALA A 225 -8.88 13.90 -18.45
C ALA A 225 -8.71 12.57 -19.21
N VAL A 226 -7.69 11.76 -18.85
CA VAL A 226 -7.43 10.43 -19.46
C VAL A 226 -8.63 9.47 -19.31
N ARG A 227 -9.46 9.69 -18.29
CA ARG A 227 -10.71 8.95 -18.04
C ARG A 227 -11.96 9.71 -18.50
N GLY A 228 -11.82 10.65 -19.45
CA GLY A 228 -12.94 11.47 -19.94
C GLY A 228 -13.50 12.45 -18.91
N GLY A 229 -12.64 12.89 -17.99
CA GLY A 229 -13.01 13.83 -16.93
C GLY A 229 -13.61 13.17 -15.67
N LYS A 230 -13.74 11.82 -15.61
CA LYS A 230 -14.38 11.12 -14.48
C LYS A 230 -13.68 11.40 -13.16
N MET A 231 -14.45 11.91 -12.20
CA MET A 231 -14.06 12.20 -10.82
C MET A 231 -14.28 10.99 -9.91
N GLN A 232 -13.63 11.00 -8.75
CA GLN A 232 -14.05 10.12 -7.66
C GLN A 232 -15.41 10.60 -7.12
N PRO A 233 -16.30 9.69 -6.70
CA PRO A 233 -17.56 10.09 -6.07
C PRO A 233 -17.31 10.97 -4.85
N PHE A 234 -18.10 12.03 -4.71
CA PHE A 234 -17.92 13.03 -3.63
C PHE A 234 -19.24 13.37 -2.94
N SER A 235 -19.15 13.96 -1.74
CA SER A 235 -20.29 14.39 -0.94
C SER A 235 -21.02 15.56 -1.59
N PRO A 236 -22.37 15.60 -1.55
CA PRO A 236 -23.14 16.77 -1.96
C PRO A 236 -23.09 17.92 -0.94
N LYS A 237 -22.46 17.72 0.25
CA LYS A 237 -22.52 18.69 1.36
C LYS A 237 -21.39 19.72 1.32
N ASP A 238 -20.25 19.41 0.71
CA ASP A 238 -19.04 20.19 0.83
C ASP A 238 -18.42 20.57 -0.54
N GLY A 239 -17.63 21.64 -0.56
CA GLY A 239 -16.81 22.03 -1.68
C GLY A 239 -17.56 22.18 -3.01
N ILE A 240 -17.06 21.54 -4.07
CA ILE A 240 -17.72 21.49 -5.39
C ILE A 240 -19.06 20.76 -5.30
N GLY A 241 -19.18 19.76 -4.42
CA GLY A 241 -20.40 19.00 -4.23
C GLY A 241 -21.59 19.87 -3.85
N ALA A 242 -21.43 20.76 -2.88
CA ALA A 242 -22.48 21.68 -2.46
C ALA A 242 -22.94 22.62 -3.59
N GLN A 243 -22.01 23.02 -4.46
CA GLN A 243 -22.32 23.90 -5.58
C GLN A 243 -23.11 23.21 -6.71
N VAL A 244 -22.99 21.89 -6.85
CA VAL A 244 -23.63 21.11 -7.91
C VAL A 244 -24.75 20.18 -7.42
N ALA A 245 -24.97 20.09 -6.11
CA ALA A 245 -25.96 19.20 -5.50
C ALA A 245 -27.37 19.37 -6.07
N HIS A 246 -27.76 20.61 -6.43
CA HIS A 246 -29.05 20.94 -7.00
C HIS A 246 -29.25 20.49 -8.44
N LEU A 247 -28.17 20.17 -9.14
CA LEU A 247 -28.24 19.77 -10.56
C LEU A 247 -28.79 18.34 -10.71
N LYS A 248 -29.57 18.11 -11.74
CA LYS A 248 -30.05 16.77 -12.12
C LYS A 248 -28.97 16.00 -12.87
N VAL A 249 -29.06 14.67 -12.84
CA VAL A 249 -28.22 13.78 -13.65
C VAL A 249 -28.28 14.19 -15.14
N GLY A 250 -27.12 14.19 -15.79
CA GLY A 250 -26.94 14.62 -17.19
C GLY A 250 -26.74 16.12 -17.38
N LYS A 251 -26.94 16.95 -16.35
CA LYS A 251 -26.81 18.41 -16.47
C LYS A 251 -25.36 18.88 -16.24
N LEU A 252 -25.03 19.98 -16.91
CA LEU A 252 -23.80 20.74 -16.76
C LEU A 252 -23.97 21.78 -15.66
N SER A 253 -22.90 22.03 -14.91
CA SER A 253 -22.82 23.18 -14.01
C SER A 253 -22.56 24.48 -14.80
N ASP A 254 -22.79 25.60 -14.13
CA ASP A 254 -22.09 26.83 -14.47
C ASP A 254 -20.58 26.68 -14.22
N ILE A 255 -19.80 27.68 -14.62
CA ILE A 255 -18.36 27.71 -14.40
C ILE A 255 -18.08 27.95 -12.92
N ILE A 256 -17.45 26.98 -12.27
CA ILE A 256 -17.06 27.02 -10.86
C ILE A 256 -15.59 27.41 -10.74
N LYS A 257 -15.29 28.49 -10.02
CA LYS A 257 -13.91 28.89 -9.73
C LYS A 257 -13.40 28.23 -8.46
N THR A 258 -12.21 27.64 -8.52
CA THR A 258 -11.44 27.16 -7.36
C THR A 258 -9.98 27.62 -7.48
N ASP A 259 -9.17 27.29 -6.49
CA ASP A 259 -7.71 27.57 -6.52
C ASP A 259 -6.99 26.78 -7.63
N TYR A 260 -7.59 25.69 -8.10
CA TYR A 260 -7.05 24.86 -9.20
C TYR A 260 -7.42 25.37 -10.60
N GLY A 261 -8.37 26.30 -10.72
CA GLY A 261 -8.84 26.85 -11.99
C GLY A 261 -10.35 26.97 -12.10
N TYR A 262 -10.84 26.90 -13.34
CA TYR A 262 -12.24 27.04 -13.70
C TYR A 262 -12.81 25.70 -14.15
N HIS A 263 -13.77 25.19 -13.41
CA HIS A 263 -14.36 23.85 -13.59
C HIS A 263 -15.70 23.91 -14.29
N ILE A 264 -15.92 22.97 -15.20
CA ILE A 264 -17.25 22.61 -15.71
C ILE A 264 -17.52 21.20 -15.26
N ILE A 265 -18.62 20.99 -14.53
CA ILE A 265 -19.01 19.69 -13.96
C ILE A 265 -20.23 19.16 -14.72
N LYS A 266 -20.20 17.88 -15.08
CA LYS A 266 -21.38 17.15 -15.60
C LYS A 266 -21.73 16.06 -14.59
N ILE A 267 -22.96 16.13 -14.04
CA ILE A 267 -23.44 15.07 -13.14
C ILE A 267 -23.72 13.82 -13.95
N THR A 268 -23.14 12.71 -13.57
CA THR A 268 -23.32 11.41 -14.24
C THR A 268 -24.24 10.47 -13.48
N ASP A 269 -24.23 10.54 -12.14
CA ASP A 269 -25.11 9.77 -11.26
C ASP A 269 -25.24 10.41 -9.89
N LYS A 270 -26.27 10.05 -9.12
CA LYS A 270 -26.46 10.40 -7.72
C LYS A 270 -26.85 9.16 -6.94
N LYS A 271 -26.00 8.74 -6.02
CA LYS A 271 -26.26 7.61 -5.16
C LYS A 271 -26.85 8.08 -3.84
N ALA A 272 -28.00 7.54 -3.50
CA ALA A 272 -28.60 7.79 -2.19
C ALA A 272 -27.69 7.28 -1.07
N SER A 273 -27.87 7.85 0.14
CA SER A 273 -27.22 7.35 1.33
C SER A 273 -27.54 5.88 1.59
N SER A 274 -26.61 5.17 2.20
CA SER A 274 -26.84 3.78 2.60
C SER A 274 -27.95 3.71 3.66
N ASN A 275 -28.73 2.61 3.63
CA ASN A 275 -29.76 2.33 4.65
C ASN A 275 -29.19 1.96 6.04
N LYS A 276 -27.86 1.87 6.21
CA LYS A 276 -27.22 1.58 7.49
C LYS A 276 -27.22 2.83 8.35
N GLY A 277 -28.00 2.85 9.43
CA GLY A 277 -28.02 3.96 10.38
C GLY A 277 -26.68 4.16 11.11
N PHE A 278 -26.33 5.39 11.45
CA PHE A 278 -25.08 5.75 12.14
C PHE A 278 -24.79 4.87 13.37
N LYS A 279 -25.79 4.64 14.24
CA LYS A 279 -25.64 3.82 15.45
C LYS A 279 -25.21 2.39 15.14
N ALA A 280 -25.71 1.81 14.04
CA ALA A 280 -25.42 0.42 13.66
C ALA A 280 -23.97 0.25 13.18
N VAL A 281 -23.36 1.29 12.62
CA VAL A 281 -21.99 1.27 12.08
C VAL A 281 -20.98 2.03 12.92
N ARG A 282 -21.38 2.61 14.08
CA ARG A 282 -20.53 3.42 14.94
C ARG A 282 -19.21 2.74 15.31
N GLY A 283 -19.23 1.44 15.57
CA GLY A 283 -18.02 0.67 15.87
C GLY A 283 -17.06 0.55 14.67
N GLU A 284 -17.62 0.44 13.47
CA GLU A 284 -16.84 0.42 12.22
C GLU A 284 -16.24 1.80 11.93
N LEU A 285 -17.02 2.87 12.11
CA LEU A 285 -16.54 4.25 11.97
C LEU A 285 -15.38 4.55 12.93
N GLY A 286 -15.48 4.09 14.18
CA GLY A 286 -14.41 4.23 15.16
C GLY A 286 -13.11 3.50 14.75
N LYS A 287 -13.22 2.35 14.07
CA LYS A 287 -12.04 1.67 13.51
C LYS A 287 -11.42 2.46 12.35
N ILE A 288 -12.24 3.04 11.48
CA ILE A 288 -11.78 3.89 10.38
C ILE A 288 -11.05 5.11 10.94
N ALA A 289 -11.65 5.83 11.89
CA ALA A 289 -11.06 6.99 12.54
C ALA A 289 -9.70 6.66 13.17
N ARG A 290 -9.62 5.58 13.97
CA ARG A 290 -8.36 5.14 14.57
C ARG A 290 -7.29 4.85 13.53
N ASN A 291 -7.63 4.17 12.45
CA ASN A 291 -6.68 3.86 11.39
C ASN A 291 -6.17 5.11 10.65
N GLN A 292 -7.03 6.12 10.45
CA GLN A 292 -6.64 7.41 9.88
C GLN A 292 -5.67 8.13 10.82
N HIS A 293 -6.02 8.31 12.08
CA HIS A 293 -5.15 8.91 13.09
C HIS A 293 -3.82 8.17 13.25
N TYR A 294 -3.84 6.84 13.25
CA TYR A 294 -2.61 6.05 13.31
C TYR A 294 -1.68 6.38 12.15
N LYS A 295 -2.18 6.38 10.91
CA LYS A 295 -1.38 6.70 9.72
C LYS A 295 -0.80 8.12 9.76
N GLU A 296 -1.60 9.08 10.20
CA GLU A 296 -1.18 10.48 10.29
C GLU A 296 -0.11 10.70 11.37
N ARG A 297 -0.25 10.03 12.51
CA ARG A 297 0.61 10.24 13.68
C ARG A 297 1.85 9.37 13.72
N LEU A 298 1.85 8.20 13.04
CA LEU A 298 2.95 7.24 13.10
C LEU A 298 4.30 7.86 12.76
N GLY A 299 4.36 8.65 11.67
CA GLY A 299 5.61 9.28 11.24
C GLY A 299 6.16 10.26 12.29
N ALA A 300 5.32 11.18 12.76
CA ALA A 300 5.69 12.17 13.76
C ALA A 300 6.07 11.52 15.11
N TRP A 301 5.33 10.48 15.52
CA TRP A 301 5.63 9.73 16.74
C TRP A 301 7.00 9.01 16.64
N LEU A 302 7.31 8.34 15.53
CA LEU A 302 8.60 7.70 15.32
C LEU A 302 9.75 8.72 15.31
N ILE A 303 9.57 9.87 14.67
CA ILE A 303 10.55 10.97 14.70
C ILE A 303 10.80 11.40 16.14
N SER A 304 9.75 11.62 16.93
CA SER A 304 9.90 12.03 18.33
C SER A 304 10.64 10.99 19.18
N LEU A 305 10.45 9.70 18.91
CA LEU A 305 11.21 8.65 19.60
C LEU A 305 12.70 8.72 19.28
N ILE A 306 13.05 9.00 18.02
CA ILE A 306 14.45 9.11 17.57
C ILE A 306 15.11 10.36 18.15
N GLU A 307 14.43 11.53 18.10
CA GLU A 307 14.94 12.79 18.60
C GLU A 307 15.19 12.79 20.13
N ASN A 308 14.37 12.03 20.87
CA ASN A 308 14.52 11.93 22.34
C ASN A 308 15.42 10.77 22.77
N ALA A 309 16.08 10.05 21.85
CA ALA A 309 16.93 8.93 22.15
C ALA A 309 18.42 9.29 22.04
N SER A 310 19.24 8.69 22.90
CA SER A 310 20.69 8.68 22.71
C SER A 310 21.06 7.48 21.84
N ILE A 311 21.49 7.71 20.60
CA ILE A 311 21.80 6.67 19.64
C ILE A 311 23.28 6.80 19.22
N THR A 312 24.05 5.75 19.45
CA THR A 312 25.41 5.62 18.93
C THR A 312 25.42 4.49 17.91
N LYS A 313 25.93 4.76 16.72
CA LYS A 313 26.02 3.79 15.62
C LYS A 313 27.50 3.48 15.35
N SER A 314 27.82 2.21 15.05
CA SER A 314 29.10 1.78 14.50
C SER A 314 28.82 0.59 13.58
N LEU A 315 28.91 0.83 12.29
CA LEU A 315 28.72 -0.18 11.22
C LEU A 315 30.02 -0.48 10.49
N THR A 316 31.10 0.23 10.82
CA THR A 316 32.42 -0.03 10.22
C THR A 316 32.91 -1.41 10.62
N THR A 317 33.00 -2.31 9.65
CA THR A 317 33.87 -3.49 9.73
C THR A 317 35.30 -2.99 9.57
N ASP A 318 36.04 -2.81 10.68
CA ASP A 318 37.50 -2.61 10.63
C ASP A 318 38.18 -3.86 10.07
#